data_aa91c426db8d07a70d37a73ecd6b5eb6
#
_entry.id   aa91c426db8d07a70d37a73ecd6b5eb6
#
_cell.length_a   1.000
_cell.length_b   1.000
_cell.length_c   1.000
_cell.angle_alpha   90.00
_cell.angle_beta   90.00
_cell.angle_gamma   90.00
#
_symmetry.space_group_name_H-M   'P 1'
#
loop_
_entity.id
_entity.type
_entity.pdbx_description
1 polymer ?
#
loop_
_entity_poly.entity_id
_entity_poly.type
_entity_poly.pdbx_seq_one_letter_code
_entity_poly.pdbx_strand_id
1 'polypeptide(L)'
;LSVRALSRDIMKQNRVTVHPEKSVPRTAGYSDAVSVLAQDRPSLAIVSGQGGAAGQRERVAELAMMAREQGREVQIIAADRRSQMNLKQDEWLSGELITGRRQLLEGMAFTPGSTVIVDQGEKLSLKETLTLLDGAARHNVQVLITDSGQRTGTGSALMAMKDAGVNTYRWQGGEQRPATIISEPDRNVRYDRLAGDFAASVKAGEESVAQVSGVREQAILTQAIRSELKTQGVLGHPEVTMTALSPVWLDSRSRYLRDMYRPGMVMEQWNPETRSHDRYVIDRVTAQSHSLTLRDAQGETQVVRISSLDSSWSLFRPEKMPVADGERLRVTGKIPGLRVSGGDRLQVASVSEDAMTVVVPGRAEPATLPVADSPFTALKLENGWVETPGHSVSDSATVFASVTQMAMDNATLNGLARSGRDVRLYSSLDETRTAEKLARHPSFTVVSEQIKAR
;
A
#
# COMPACT_ATOMS: atom_id res chain seq x y z
N LEU A 1 -16.76 25.32 0.02
CA LEU A 1 -17.13 23.95 0.37
C LEU A 1 -16.13 23.36 1.35
N SER A 2 -16.60 22.80 2.45
CA SER A 2 -15.75 22.13 3.44
C SER A 2 -16.32 20.74 3.74
N VAL A 3 -15.43 19.83 4.15
CA VAL A 3 -15.83 18.46 4.55
C VAL A 3 -16.86 18.51 5.67
N ARG A 4 -16.69 19.39 6.66
CA ARG A 4 -17.61 19.53 7.79
C ARG A 4 -18.99 20.01 7.35
N ALA A 5 -19.04 21.04 6.51
CA ALA A 5 -20.31 21.59 6.03
C ALA A 5 -21.08 20.57 5.18
N LEU A 6 -20.42 19.90 4.25
CA LEU A 6 -21.03 18.86 3.42
C LEU A 6 -21.49 17.65 4.25
N SER A 7 -20.70 17.24 5.24
CA SER A 7 -21.07 16.15 6.15
C SER A 7 -22.36 16.49 6.91
N ARG A 8 -22.47 17.70 7.44
CA ARG A 8 -23.67 18.18 8.13
C ARG A 8 -24.87 18.23 7.20
N ASP A 9 -24.70 18.69 5.97
CA ASP A 9 -25.78 18.76 4.98
C ASP A 9 -26.30 17.36 4.65
N ILE A 10 -25.42 16.38 4.48
CA ILE A 10 -25.82 14.99 4.23
C ILE A 10 -26.56 14.41 5.44
N MET A 11 -26.07 14.65 6.66
CA MET A 11 -26.68 14.12 7.88
C MET A 11 -28.05 14.72 8.18
N LYS A 12 -28.37 15.90 7.66
CA LYS A 12 -29.71 16.50 7.77
C LYS A 12 -30.74 15.82 6.87
N GLN A 13 -30.29 15.02 5.91
CA GLN A 13 -31.19 14.27 5.05
C GLN A 13 -31.92 13.18 5.86
N ASN A 14 -33.10 12.79 5.38
CA ASN A 14 -33.84 11.71 6.00
C ASN A 14 -33.08 10.39 5.95
N ARG A 15 -33.49 9.45 6.80
CA ARG A 15 -32.99 8.09 6.78
C ARG A 15 -33.07 7.51 5.35
N VAL A 16 -32.10 6.70 5.01
CA VAL A 16 -32.03 6.06 3.70
C VAL A 16 -33.28 5.20 3.46
N THR A 17 -33.84 5.29 2.28
CA THR A 17 -35.03 4.55 1.90
C THR A 17 -34.69 3.08 1.64
N VAL A 18 -35.58 2.18 2.12
CA VAL A 18 -35.52 0.76 1.83
C VAL A 18 -36.52 0.45 0.71
N HIS A 19 -36.09 -0.37 -0.26
CA HIS A 19 -36.89 -0.81 -1.40
C HIS A 19 -37.11 -2.31 -1.34
N PRO A 20 -38.13 -2.82 -0.58
CA PRO A 20 -38.33 -4.26 -0.40
C PRO A 20 -38.54 -5.04 -1.70
N GLU A 21 -39.11 -4.39 -2.71
CA GLU A 21 -39.36 -4.99 -4.03
C GLU A 21 -38.07 -5.30 -4.82
N LYS A 22 -36.96 -4.65 -4.49
CA LYS A 22 -35.66 -4.84 -5.10
C LYS A 22 -34.68 -5.57 -4.19
N SER A 23 -35.13 -6.03 -3.03
CA SER A 23 -34.29 -6.68 -2.04
C SER A 23 -33.70 -7.98 -2.58
N VAL A 24 -32.39 -8.15 -2.36
CA VAL A 24 -31.68 -9.40 -2.60
C VAL A 24 -31.57 -10.13 -1.26
N PRO A 25 -32.07 -11.37 -1.13
CA PRO A 25 -32.06 -12.10 0.14
C PRO A 25 -30.63 -12.29 0.67
N ARG A 26 -30.50 -12.10 1.96
CA ARG A 26 -29.26 -12.33 2.68
C ARG A 26 -29.06 -13.81 2.96
N THR A 27 -27.82 -14.30 2.77
CA THR A 27 -27.44 -15.69 3.01
C THR A 27 -26.57 -15.89 4.25
N ALA A 28 -26.04 -14.81 4.85
CA ALA A 28 -25.17 -14.85 6.01
C ALA A 28 -25.58 -13.80 7.06
N GLY A 29 -25.18 -13.99 8.31
CA GLY A 29 -25.36 -12.99 9.35
C GLY A 29 -24.45 -11.77 9.18
N TYR A 30 -24.86 -10.64 9.73
CA TYR A 30 -24.03 -9.45 9.80
C TYR A 30 -23.26 -9.41 11.11
N SER A 31 -22.10 -8.73 11.10
CA SER A 31 -21.46 -8.29 12.34
C SER A 31 -22.38 -7.30 13.09
N ASP A 32 -22.10 -7.11 14.39
CA ASP A 32 -22.90 -6.21 15.22
C ASP A 32 -22.91 -4.78 14.65
N ALA A 33 -21.76 -4.30 14.18
CA ALA A 33 -21.65 -2.96 13.59
C ALA A 33 -22.56 -2.80 12.37
N VAL A 34 -22.54 -3.75 11.46
CA VAL A 34 -23.37 -3.70 10.25
C VAL A 34 -24.85 -3.89 10.57
N SER A 35 -25.18 -4.71 11.56
CA SER A 35 -26.57 -4.87 12.04
C SER A 35 -27.14 -3.57 12.57
N VAL A 36 -26.38 -2.83 13.39
CA VAL A 36 -26.79 -1.53 13.92
C VAL A 36 -26.91 -0.50 12.77
N LEU A 37 -25.98 -0.48 11.86
CA LEU A 37 -25.98 0.41 10.71
C LEU A 37 -27.19 0.15 9.80
N ALA A 38 -27.55 -1.13 9.62
CA ALA A 38 -28.75 -1.52 8.86
C ALA A 38 -30.06 -0.99 9.48
N GLN A 39 -30.11 -0.91 10.81
CA GLN A 39 -31.25 -0.34 11.52
C GLN A 39 -31.26 1.18 11.47
N ASP A 40 -30.09 1.81 11.65
CA ASP A 40 -29.96 3.27 11.67
C ASP A 40 -30.20 3.90 10.30
N ARG A 41 -29.84 3.22 9.25
CA ARG A 41 -29.95 3.68 7.86
C ARG A 41 -29.39 5.11 7.66
N PRO A 42 -28.13 5.37 8.06
CA PRO A 42 -27.57 6.71 7.95
C PRO A 42 -27.26 7.06 6.51
N SER A 43 -27.38 8.33 6.14
CA SER A 43 -26.95 8.81 4.83
C SER A 43 -25.44 8.90 4.70
N LEU A 44 -24.73 9.05 5.80
CA LEU A 44 -23.25 9.10 5.86
C LEU A 44 -22.78 8.42 7.13
N ALA A 45 -21.88 7.46 7.00
CA ALA A 45 -21.31 6.75 8.13
C ALA A 45 -19.86 6.31 7.86
N ILE A 46 -19.10 6.16 8.91
CA ILE A 46 -17.75 5.60 8.90
C ILE A 46 -17.80 4.24 9.59
N VAL A 47 -17.21 3.24 8.97
CA VAL A 47 -17.06 1.89 9.52
C VAL A 47 -15.59 1.60 9.75
N SER A 48 -15.17 1.65 11.00
CA SER A 48 -13.79 1.43 11.41
C SER A 48 -13.56 -0.03 11.80
N GLY A 49 -12.40 -0.57 11.46
CA GLY A 49 -12.02 -1.90 11.90
C GLY A 49 -10.65 -2.30 11.40
N GLN A 50 -10.14 -3.35 11.99
CA GLN A 50 -8.85 -3.94 11.64
C GLN A 50 -9.08 -5.34 11.07
N GLY A 51 -8.03 -6.11 10.78
CA GLY A 51 -8.13 -7.46 10.27
C GLY A 51 -7.47 -7.66 8.91
N GLY A 52 -6.61 -6.74 8.48
CA GLY A 52 -5.84 -6.83 7.25
C GLY A 52 -6.68 -6.84 5.99
N ALA A 53 -6.14 -7.42 4.91
CA ALA A 53 -6.81 -7.47 3.61
C ALA A 53 -8.12 -8.28 3.66
N ALA A 54 -8.12 -9.42 4.35
CA ALA A 54 -9.33 -10.23 4.54
C ALA A 54 -10.42 -9.48 5.28
N GLY A 55 -10.07 -8.79 6.36
CA GLY A 55 -11.02 -7.98 7.12
C GLY A 55 -11.57 -6.81 6.30
N GLN A 56 -10.77 -6.19 5.46
CA GLN A 56 -11.21 -5.15 4.53
C GLN A 56 -12.23 -5.69 3.53
N ARG A 57 -11.97 -6.86 2.93
CA ARG A 57 -12.92 -7.52 2.03
C ARG A 57 -14.25 -7.79 2.73
N GLU A 58 -14.19 -8.37 3.91
CA GLU A 58 -15.37 -8.74 4.68
C GLU A 58 -16.23 -7.51 5.02
N ARG A 59 -15.61 -6.40 5.44
CA ARG A 59 -16.34 -5.18 5.74
C ARG A 59 -17.08 -4.65 4.51
N VAL A 60 -16.39 -4.53 3.41
CA VAL A 60 -16.99 -4.03 2.16
C VAL A 60 -18.08 -4.99 1.68
N ALA A 61 -17.84 -6.30 1.74
CA ALA A 61 -18.82 -7.31 1.35
C ALA A 61 -20.08 -7.25 2.21
N GLU A 62 -19.95 -7.15 3.54
CA GLU A 62 -21.09 -7.02 4.43
C GLU A 62 -21.91 -5.76 4.14
N LEU A 63 -21.24 -4.63 3.93
CA LEU A 63 -21.92 -3.36 3.61
C LEU A 63 -22.65 -3.44 2.27
N ALA A 64 -22.03 -4.06 1.26
CA ALA A 64 -22.67 -4.27 -0.04
C ALA A 64 -23.90 -5.18 0.06
N MET A 65 -23.77 -6.28 0.80
CA MET A 65 -24.90 -7.19 1.06
C MET A 65 -26.03 -6.48 1.78
N MET A 66 -25.73 -5.70 2.81
CA MET A 66 -26.73 -4.92 3.53
C MET A 66 -27.48 -3.96 2.60
N ALA A 67 -26.77 -3.21 1.78
CA ALA A 67 -27.37 -2.29 0.82
C ALA A 67 -28.26 -3.01 -0.20
N ARG A 68 -27.82 -4.15 -0.69
CA ARG A 68 -28.59 -5.00 -1.63
C ARG A 68 -29.83 -5.58 -0.98
N GLU A 69 -29.74 -6.00 0.28
CA GLU A 69 -30.91 -6.47 1.05
C GLU A 69 -31.96 -5.36 1.23
N GLN A 70 -31.48 -4.12 1.34
CA GLN A 70 -32.36 -2.95 1.40
C GLN A 70 -32.86 -2.47 0.02
N GLY A 71 -32.55 -3.20 -1.04
CA GLY A 71 -32.97 -2.90 -2.40
C GLY A 71 -32.22 -1.75 -3.07
N ARG A 72 -31.03 -1.44 -2.62
CA ARG A 72 -30.23 -0.34 -3.12
C ARG A 72 -29.14 -0.84 -4.06
N GLU A 73 -28.88 -0.10 -5.12
CA GLU A 73 -27.74 -0.33 -5.98
C GLU A 73 -26.43 0.05 -5.25
N VAL A 74 -25.35 -0.65 -5.55
CA VAL A 74 -24.06 -0.48 -4.88
C VAL A 74 -23.00 -0.09 -5.88
N GLN A 75 -22.20 0.90 -5.52
CA GLN A 75 -20.99 1.28 -6.23
C GLN A 75 -19.85 1.31 -5.21
N ILE A 76 -18.73 0.70 -5.53
CA ILE A 76 -17.58 0.56 -4.63
C ILE A 76 -16.40 1.33 -5.21
N ILE A 77 -15.78 2.16 -4.37
CA ILE A 77 -14.56 2.89 -4.69
C ILE A 77 -13.41 2.25 -3.92
N ALA A 78 -12.47 1.65 -4.65
CA ALA A 78 -11.26 1.09 -4.08
C ALA A 78 -10.17 2.16 -3.95
N ALA A 79 -9.40 2.10 -2.88
CA ALA A 79 -8.36 3.07 -2.58
C ALA A 79 -7.23 3.06 -3.62
N ASP A 80 -6.87 1.87 -4.09
CA ASP A 80 -5.80 1.64 -5.07
C ASP A 80 -6.06 0.33 -5.83
N ARG A 81 -5.16 -0.01 -6.74
CA ARG A 81 -5.26 -1.22 -7.54
C ARG A 81 -5.22 -2.50 -6.69
N ARG A 82 -4.42 -2.52 -5.63
CA ARG A 82 -4.34 -3.67 -4.71
C ARG A 82 -5.66 -3.89 -3.99
N SER A 83 -6.25 -2.82 -3.47
CA SER A 83 -7.57 -2.89 -2.86
C SER A 83 -8.61 -3.38 -3.84
N GLN A 84 -8.58 -2.91 -5.07
CA GLN A 84 -9.51 -3.35 -6.12
C GLN A 84 -9.36 -4.86 -6.39
N MET A 85 -8.14 -5.35 -6.53
CA MET A 85 -7.87 -6.78 -6.73
C MET A 85 -8.28 -7.62 -5.51
N ASN A 86 -8.03 -7.10 -4.30
CA ASN A 86 -8.43 -7.74 -3.05
C ASN A 86 -9.95 -7.89 -2.97
N LEU A 87 -10.70 -6.83 -3.25
CA LEU A 87 -12.15 -6.85 -3.20
C LEU A 87 -12.76 -7.80 -4.25
N LYS A 88 -12.17 -7.90 -5.43
CA LYS A 88 -12.63 -8.79 -6.50
C LYS A 88 -12.49 -10.28 -6.17
N GLN A 89 -11.73 -10.63 -5.14
CA GLN A 89 -11.61 -12.01 -4.66
C GLN A 89 -12.82 -12.46 -3.85
N ASP A 90 -13.68 -11.55 -3.42
CA ASP A 90 -14.84 -11.89 -2.60
C ASP A 90 -16.03 -12.26 -3.50
N GLU A 91 -16.65 -13.42 -3.24
CA GLU A 91 -17.80 -13.92 -3.99
C GLU A 91 -19.00 -12.97 -3.90
N TRP A 92 -19.21 -12.34 -2.75
CA TRP A 92 -20.31 -11.42 -2.52
C TRP A 92 -20.17 -10.10 -3.29
N LEU A 93 -18.96 -9.80 -3.76
CA LEU A 93 -18.66 -8.61 -4.55
C LEU A 93 -18.57 -8.92 -6.05
N SER A 94 -18.76 -10.18 -6.44
CA SER A 94 -18.82 -10.54 -7.84
C SER A 94 -20.06 -9.92 -8.49
N GLY A 95 -19.86 -9.24 -9.60
CA GLY A 95 -20.93 -8.49 -10.27
C GLY A 95 -21.15 -7.07 -9.75
N GLU A 96 -20.50 -6.65 -8.67
CA GLU A 96 -20.53 -5.26 -8.24
C GLU A 96 -19.55 -4.40 -9.03
N LEU A 97 -19.92 -3.14 -9.24
CA LEU A 97 -19.05 -2.17 -9.89
C LEU A 97 -18.00 -1.69 -8.88
N ILE A 98 -16.75 -2.07 -9.11
CA ILE A 98 -15.60 -1.66 -8.28
C ILE A 98 -14.69 -0.79 -9.14
N THR A 99 -14.56 0.49 -8.78
CA THR A 99 -13.75 1.48 -9.49
C THR A 99 -12.66 2.03 -8.59
N GLY A 100 -11.66 2.67 -9.19
CA GLY A 100 -10.63 3.38 -8.45
C GLY A 100 -11.08 4.80 -8.05
N ARG A 101 -10.39 5.38 -7.07
CA ARG A 101 -10.69 6.74 -6.56
C ARG A 101 -10.57 7.85 -7.60
N ARG A 102 -9.82 7.64 -8.68
CA ARG A 102 -9.71 8.61 -9.78
C ARG A 102 -11.05 8.92 -10.44
N GLN A 103 -11.98 7.97 -10.42
CA GLN A 103 -13.32 8.17 -10.97
C GLN A 103 -14.05 9.34 -10.31
N LEU A 104 -13.77 9.64 -9.05
CA LEU A 104 -14.36 10.79 -8.36
C LEU A 104 -14.01 12.10 -9.04
N LEU A 105 -12.77 12.26 -9.52
CA LEU A 105 -12.29 13.48 -10.18
C LEU A 105 -12.58 13.50 -11.69
N GLU A 106 -12.83 12.34 -12.29
CA GLU A 106 -13.08 12.19 -13.72
C GLU A 106 -14.58 12.29 -14.09
N GLY A 107 -15.45 12.57 -13.13
CA GLY A 107 -16.88 12.73 -13.36
C GLY A 107 -17.68 11.46 -13.08
N MET A 108 -17.50 10.86 -11.91
CA MET A 108 -18.30 9.74 -11.46
C MET A 108 -19.80 10.07 -11.45
N ALA A 109 -20.60 9.20 -12.02
CA ALA A 109 -22.06 9.33 -11.99
C ALA A 109 -22.58 8.85 -10.63
N PHE A 110 -23.42 9.67 -9.98
CA PHE A 110 -24.12 9.35 -8.75
C PHE A 110 -25.57 8.97 -9.05
N THR A 111 -25.91 7.71 -8.88
CA THR A 111 -27.29 7.24 -9.08
C THR A 111 -28.14 7.57 -7.87
N PRO A 112 -29.21 8.38 -7.99
CA PRO A 112 -30.06 8.70 -6.85
C PRO A 112 -30.59 7.46 -6.15
N GLY A 113 -30.56 7.46 -4.82
CA GLY A 113 -31.03 6.34 -4.02
C GLY A 113 -30.07 5.16 -3.92
N SER A 114 -28.89 5.23 -4.51
CA SER A 114 -27.85 4.19 -4.41
C SER A 114 -26.99 4.34 -3.15
N THR A 115 -26.14 3.35 -2.93
CA THR A 115 -25.12 3.36 -1.87
C THR A 115 -23.74 3.34 -2.51
N VAL A 116 -22.88 4.27 -2.10
CA VAL A 116 -21.46 4.28 -2.45
C VAL A 116 -20.68 3.80 -1.22
N ILE A 117 -19.87 2.78 -1.41
CA ILE A 117 -18.98 2.23 -0.39
C ILE A 117 -17.56 2.60 -0.77
N VAL A 118 -16.85 3.28 0.13
CA VAL A 118 -15.45 3.66 -0.05
C VAL A 118 -14.57 2.74 0.78
N ASP A 119 -13.72 1.98 0.14
CA ASP A 119 -12.73 1.17 0.81
C ASP A 119 -11.52 2.03 1.20
N GLN A 120 -11.13 2.00 2.47
CA GLN A 120 -10.01 2.76 3.00
C GLN A 120 -10.11 4.27 2.72
N GLY A 121 -11.17 4.88 3.22
CA GLY A 121 -11.44 6.31 3.00
C GLY A 121 -10.36 7.26 3.52
N GLU A 122 -9.49 6.81 4.45
CA GLU A 122 -8.31 7.55 4.90
C GLU A 122 -7.30 7.82 3.78
N LYS A 123 -7.38 7.10 2.68
CA LYS A 123 -6.51 7.29 1.51
C LYS A 123 -7.05 8.29 0.48
N LEU A 124 -8.29 8.72 0.63
CA LEU A 124 -8.83 9.75 -0.26
C LEU A 124 -8.15 11.08 0.00
N SER A 125 -7.84 11.80 -1.07
CA SER A 125 -7.40 13.19 -0.97
C SER A 125 -8.56 14.09 -0.50
N LEU A 126 -8.23 15.29 -0.04
CA LEU A 126 -9.25 16.28 0.31
C LEU A 126 -10.19 16.57 -0.87
N LYS A 127 -9.63 16.74 -2.06
CA LYS A 127 -10.39 17.02 -3.29
C LYS A 127 -11.33 15.86 -3.65
N GLU A 128 -10.84 14.64 -3.56
CA GLU A 128 -11.64 13.43 -3.80
C GLU A 128 -12.78 13.32 -2.78
N THR A 129 -12.49 13.57 -1.52
CA THR A 129 -13.50 13.56 -0.45
C THR A 129 -14.57 14.63 -0.67
N LEU A 130 -14.19 15.86 -0.99
CA LEU A 130 -15.13 16.95 -1.29
C LEU A 130 -16.02 16.61 -2.47
N THR A 131 -15.45 16.06 -3.55
CA THR A 131 -16.20 15.65 -4.73
C THR A 131 -17.23 14.56 -4.40
N LEU A 132 -16.84 13.56 -3.60
CA LEU A 132 -17.72 12.50 -3.15
C LEU A 132 -18.89 13.05 -2.33
N LEU A 133 -18.60 13.85 -1.31
CA LEU A 133 -19.62 14.38 -0.42
C LEU A 133 -20.57 15.36 -1.14
N ASP A 134 -20.04 16.19 -2.01
CA ASP A 134 -20.87 17.11 -2.81
C ASP A 134 -21.81 16.35 -3.74
N GLY A 135 -21.32 15.34 -4.45
CA GLY A 135 -22.14 14.48 -5.29
C GLY A 135 -23.22 13.72 -4.52
N ALA A 136 -22.85 13.18 -3.37
CA ALA A 136 -23.80 12.48 -2.50
C ALA A 136 -24.89 13.40 -1.97
N ALA A 137 -24.55 14.60 -1.55
CA ALA A 137 -25.51 15.59 -1.07
C ALA A 137 -26.52 15.99 -2.14
N ARG A 138 -26.05 16.18 -3.38
CA ARG A 138 -26.91 16.61 -4.50
C ARG A 138 -27.83 15.51 -5.04
N HIS A 139 -27.40 14.24 -4.95
CA HIS A 139 -28.07 13.13 -5.62
C HIS A 139 -28.76 12.15 -4.65
N ASN A 140 -28.83 12.48 -3.38
CA ASN A 140 -29.42 11.59 -2.35
C ASN A 140 -28.83 10.19 -2.38
N VAL A 141 -27.51 10.11 -2.27
CA VAL A 141 -26.72 8.87 -2.27
C VAL A 141 -26.24 8.61 -0.85
N GLN A 142 -26.43 7.38 -0.38
CA GLN A 142 -25.81 6.95 0.87
C GLN A 142 -24.31 6.76 0.68
N VAL A 143 -23.50 7.26 1.61
CA VAL A 143 -22.04 7.08 1.62
C VAL A 143 -21.62 6.34 2.86
N LEU A 144 -20.99 5.18 2.67
CA LEU A 144 -20.40 4.37 3.72
C LEU A 144 -18.89 4.27 3.49
N ILE A 145 -18.11 4.78 4.43
CA ILE A 145 -16.66 4.88 4.31
C ILE A 145 -16.01 3.93 5.30
N THR A 146 -15.22 2.98 4.81
CA THR A 146 -14.44 2.14 5.70
C THR A 146 -13.11 2.80 6.06
N ASP A 147 -12.64 2.52 7.25
CA ASP A 147 -11.42 3.07 7.82
C ASP A 147 -10.69 1.94 8.55
N SER A 148 -9.39 1.82 8.31
CA SER A 148 -8.55 0.80 8.96
C SER A 148 -8.09 1.18 10.37
N GLY A 149 -8.45 2.37 10.83
CA GLY A 149 -8.00 2.90 12.13
C GLY A 149 -6.58 3.45 12.12
N GLN A 150 -5.92 3.45 10.97
CA GLN A 150 -4.56 4.00 10.86
C GLN A 150 -4.58 5.51 10.69
N ARG A 151 -3.65 6.18 11.39
CA ARG A 151 -3.37 7.60 11.15
C ARG A 151 -2.41 7.69 9.96
N THR A 152 -2.95 7.98 8.79
CA THR A 152 -2.14 8.41 7.65
C THR A 152 -2.19 9.94 7.56
N GLY A 153 -1.20 10.56 6.92
CA GLY A 153 -1.16 12.01 6.77
C GLY A 153 -2.35 12.62 6.00
N THR A 154 -3.18 11.77 5.40
CA THR A 154 -4.40 12.13 4.67
C THR A 154 -5.68 11.98 5.52
N GLY A 155 -5.57 11.50 6.76
CA GLY A 155 -6.71 11.25 7.65
C GLY A 155 -7.47 12.48 8.13
N SER A 156 -7.06 13.68 7.75
CA SER A 156 -7.70 14.94 8.14
C SER A 156 -9.15 15.06 7.67
N ALA A 157 -9.50 14.49 6.52
CA ALA A 157 -10.86 14.50 6.01
C ALA A 157 -11.80 13.63 6.85
N LEU A 158 -11.39 12.43 7.25
CA LEU A 158 -12.15 11.57 8.16
C LEU A 158 -12.30 12.19 9.55
N MET A 159 -11.24 12.82 10.06
CA MET A 159 -11.30 13.55 11.33
C MET A 159 -12.31 14.68 11.26
N ALA A 160 -12.34 15.44 10.16
CA ALA A 160 -13.33 16.51 9.97
C ALA A 160 -14.76 15.99 9.92
N MET A 161 -15.00 14.81 9.32
CA MET A 161 -16.29 14.16 9.33
C MET A 161 -16.71 13.76 10.75
N LYS A 162 -15.80 13.15 11.51
CA LYS A 162 -16.05 12.77 12.91
C LYS A 162 -16.35 13.99 13.77
N ASP A 163 -15.58 15.06 13.60
CA ASP A 163 -15.81 16.34 14.29
C ASP A 163 -17.15 16.98 13.93
N ALA A 164 -17.64 16.75 12.72
CA ALA A 164 -18.96 17.21 12.29
C ALA A 164 -20.12 16.37 12.85
N GLY A 165 -19.82 15.27 13.52
CA GLY A 165 -20.83 14.39 14.14
C GLY A 165 -21.16 13.13 13.34
N VAL A 166 -20.40 12.80 12.29
CA VAL A 166 -20.59 11.55 11.55
C VAL A 166 -20.29 10.36 12.47
N ASN A 167 -21.25 9.45 12.57
CA ASN A 167 -21.15 8.28 13.44
C ASN A 167 -20.13 7.28 12.89
N THR A 168 -19.34 6.75 13.80
CA THR A 168 -18.38 5.67 13.53
C THR A 168 -18.91 4.37 14.11
N TYR A 169 -19.06 3.37 13.24
CA TYR A 169 -19.45 2.01 13.63
C TYR A 169 -18.20 1.16 13.67
N ARG A 170 -17.95 0.50 14.80
CA ARG A 170 -16.76 -0.33 14.98
C ARG A 170 -17.06 -1.76 14.55
N TRP A 171 -16.49 -2.14 13.41
CA TRP A 171 -16.56 -3.50 12.92
C TRP A 171 -15.53 -4.36 13.66
N GLN A 172 -16.03 -5.42 14.28
CA GLN A 172 -15.23 -6.40 15.00
C GLN A 172 -15.36 -7.75 14.28
N GLY A 173 -14.74 -7.85 13.14
CA GLY A 173 -14.67 -9.04 12.35
C GLY A 173 -13.23 -9.30 11.95
N GLY A 174 -13.01 -10.40 11.30
CA GLY A 174 -11.68 -10.85 10.88
C GLY A 174 -11.07 -11.80 11.89
N GLU A 175 -10.38 -12.81 11.37
CA GLU A 175 -9.65 -13.76 12.19
C GLU A 175 -8.44 -13.08 12.82
N GLN A 176 -8.19 -13.41 14.08
CA GLN A 176 -6.94 -13.03 14.74
C GLN A 176 -5.79 -13.75 14.07
N ARG A 177 -4.69 -13.00 13.84
CA ARG A 177 -3.48 -13.59 13.26
C ARG A 177 -2.60 -14.15 14.35
N PRO A 178 -2.14 -15.41 14.21
CA PRO A 178 -1.13 -15.97 15.11
C PRO A 178 0.16 -15.14 15.01
N ALA A 179 0.71 -14.76 16.14
CA ALA A 179 2.00 -14.09 16.25
C ALA A 179 2.95 -14.93 17.09
N THR A 180 4.05 -15.37 16.48
CA THR A 180 5.13 -16.09 17.16
C THR A 180 6.24 -15.11 17.50
N ILE A 181 6.67 -15.06 18.75
CA ILE A 181 7.68 -14.11 19.23
C ILE A 181 9.03 -14.79 19.31
N ILE A 182 10.04 -14.15 18.70
CA ILE A 182 11.46 -14.50 18.84
C ILE A 182 12.15 -13.30 19.45
N SER A 183 12.66 -13.43 20.66
CA SER A 183 13.33 -12.36 21.38
C SER A 183 14.84 -12.43 21.18
N GLU A 184 15.42 -11.35 20.65
CA GLU A 184 16.86 -11.19 20.50
C GLU A 184 17.23 -9.70 20.55
N PRO A 185 17.89 -9.23 21.60
CA PRO A 185 18.22 -7.81 21.74
C PRO A 185 19.31 -7.33 20.78
N ASP A 186 20.25 -8.20 20.37
CA ASP A 186 21.30 -7.83 19.42
C ASP A 186 20.73 -7.78 17.99
N ARG A 187 20.86 -6.62 17.34
CA ARG A 187 20.32 -6.40 16.01
C ARG A 187 20.89 -7.37 14.96
N ASN A 188 22.19 -7.57 14.97
CA ASN A 188 22.83 -8.40 13.95
C ASN A 188 22.44 -9.87 14.13
N VAL A 189 22.39 -10.35 15.35
CA VAL A 189 21.94 -11.72 15.67
C VAL A 189 20.45 -11.87 15.32
N ARG A 190 19.64 -10.87 15.64
CA ARG A 190 18.21 -10.87 15.33
C ARG A 190 17.96 -10.93 13.83
N TYR A 191 18.68 -10.13 13.05
CA TYR A 191 18.56 -10.11 11.58
C TYR A 191 19.08 -11.39 10.94
N ASP A 192 20.17 -11.95 11.43
CA ASP A 192 20.70 -13.21 10.93
C ASP A 192 19.73 -14.36 11.18
N ARG A 193 19.10 -14.39 12.34
CA ARG A 193 18.07 -15.39 12.66
C ARG A 193 16.84 -15.24 11.78
N LEU A 194 16.33 -14.02 11.65
CA LEU A 194 15.20 -13.74 10.75
C LEU A 194 15.55 -14.15 9.32
N ALA A 195 16.73 -13.77 8.83
CA ALA A 195 17.17 -14.07 7.47
C ALA A 195 17.28 -15.59 7.23
N GLY A 196 17.81 -16.34 8.18
CA GLY A 196 17.90 -17.80 8.09
C GLY A 196 16.53 -18.47 8.03
N ASP A 197 15.62 -18.07 8.91
CA ASP A 197 14.25 -18.60 8.97
C ASP A 197 13.46 -18.21 7.70
N PHE A 198 13.62 -16.98 7.24
CA PHE A 198 13.01 -16.48 6.01
C PHE A 198 13.49 -17.26 4.78
N ALA A 199 14.79 -17.42 4.65
CA ALA A 199 15.39 -18.15 3.53
C ALA A 199 14.95 -19.62 3.51
N ALA A 200 14.85 -20.27 4.66
CA ALA A 200 14.34 -21.62 4.77
C ALA A 200 12.86 -21.71 4.33
N SER A 201 12.05 -20.74 4.68
CA SER A 201 10.66 -20.66 4.27
C SER A 201 10.52 -20.47 2.74
N VAL A 202 11.31 -19.59 2.17
CA VAL A 202 11.34 -19.37 0.70
C VAL A 202 11.78 -20.66 -0.01
N LYS A 203 12.81 -21.31 0.47
CA LYS A 203 13.32 -22.56 -0.10
C LYS A 203 12.28 -23.67 -0.06
N ALA A 204 11.46 -23.71 0.99
CA ALA A 204 10.36 -24.67 1.14
C ALA A 204 9.17 -24.36 0.20
N GLY A 205 9.19 -23.26 -0.56
CA GLY A 205 8.12 -22.86 -1.44
C GLY A 205 6.95 -22.16 -0.76
N GLU A 206 7.11 -21.76 0.50
CA GLU A 206 6.11 -21.03 1.25
C GLU A 206 6.09 -19.56 0.85
N GLU A 207 4.91 -18.93 0.87
CA GLU A 207 4.81 -17.49 0.69
C GLU A 207 5.35 -16.78 1.93
N SER A 208 6.40 -15.98 1.74
CA SER A 208 7.14 -15.34 2.83
C SER A 208 7.44 -13.90 2.49
N VAL A 209 7.21 -13.00 3.44
CA VAL A 209 7.48 -11.57 3.33
C VAL A 209 8.26 -11.12 4.55
N ALA A 210 9.34 -10.37 4.33
CA ALA A 210 10.10 -9.76 5.42
C ALA A 210 9.77 -8.28 5.56
N GLN A 211 9.66 -7.79 6.78
CA GLN A 211 9.32 -6.40 7.06
C GLN A 211 10.17 -5.81 8.17
N VAL A 212 10.65 -4.60 7.96
CA VAL A 212 11.28 -3.76 8.98
C VAL A 212 11.07 -2.29 8.64
N SER A 213 10.94 -1.46 9.66
CA SER A 213 10.80 -0.02 9.48
C SER A 213 12.15 0.67 9.26
N GLY A 214 12.17 1.63 8.35
CA GLY A 214 13.34 2.46 8.06
C GLY A 214 14.17 1.97 6.88
N VAL A 215 14.54 2.90 6.02
CA VAL A 215 15.27 2.62 4.77
C VAL A 215 16.63 1.96 5.04
N ARG A 216 17.35 2.48 6.04
CA ARG A 216 18.66 1.92 6.43
C ARG A 216 18.53 0.49 6.96
N GLU A 217 17.55 0.25 7.82
CA GLU A 217 17.30 -1.08 8.40
C GLU A 217 16.86 -2.09 7.33
N GLN A 218 16.05 -1.64 6.37
CA GLN A 218 15.65 -2.48 5.23
C GLN A 218 16.86 -2.91 4.39
N ALA A 219 17.81 -2.00 4.15
CA ALA A 219 19.02 -2.30 3.41
C ALA A 219 19.91 -3.32 4.13
N ILE A 220 20.06 -3.18 5.45
CA ILE A 220 20.85 -4.11 6.27
C ILE A 220 20.19 -5.49 6.29
N LEU A 221 18.89 -5.56 6.52
CA LEU A 221 18.15 -6.82 6.53
C LEU A 221 18.14 -7.50 5.16
N THR A 222 18.01 -6.72 4.09
CA THR A 222 18.09 -7.23 2.72
C THR A 222 19.42 -7.93 2.47
N GLN A 223 20.52 -7.35 2.91
CA GLN A 223 21.84 -7.99 2.79
C GLN A 223 21.92 -9.31 3.55
N ALA A 224 21.44 -9.35 4.78
CA ALA A 224 21.40 -10.58 5.57
C ALA A 224 20.57 -11.67 4.89
N ILE A 225 19.40 -11.30 4.38
CA ILE A 225 18.50 -12.22 3.66
C ILE A 225 19.16 -12.74 2.38
N ARG A 226 19.76 -11.87 1.56
CA ARG A 226 20.42 -12.29 0.32
C ARG A 226 21.59 -13.22 0.59
N SER A 227 22.35 -12.97 1.64
CA SER A 227 23.44 -13.85 2.07
C SER A 227 22.93 -15.26 2.39
N GLU A 228 21.86 -15.36 3.15
CA GLU A 228 21.25 -16.65 3.51
C GLU A 228 20.62 -17.35 2.29
N LEU A 229 19.98 -16.61 1.41
CA LEU A 229 19.40 -17.15 0.17
C LEU A 229 20.48 -17.72 -0.76
N LYS A 230 21.65 -17.10 -0.81
CA LYS A 230 22.81 -17.62 -1.54
C LYS A 230 23.33 -18.90 -0.90
N THR A 231 23.50 -18.90 0.42
CA THR A 231 23.97 -20.07 1.18
C THR A 231 23.04 -21.27 0.98
N GLN A 232 21.73 -21.04 0.94
CA GLN A 232 20.73 -22.09 0.76
C GLN A 232 20.44 -22.42 -0.72
N GLY A 233 21.10 -21.76 -1.66
CA GLY A 233 20.99 -22.06 -3.08
C GLY A 233 19.72 -21.51 -3.75
N VAL A 234 19.01 -20.60 -3.11
CA VAL A 234 17.81 -19.93 -3.68
C VAL A 234 18.21 -18.83 -4.66
N LEU A 235 19.24 -18.04 -4.31
CA LEU A 235 19.85 -17.10 -5.24
C LEU A 235 21.02 -17.74 -5.97
N GLY A 236 21.06 -17.56 -7.30
CA GLY A 236 22.11 -18.11 -8.16
C GLY A 236 23.41 -17.31 -8.15
N HIS A 237 24.41 -17.84 -8.81
CA HIS A 237 25.69 -17.23 -9.05
C HIS A 237 26.06 -17.39 -10.54
N PRO A 238 26.77 -16.41 -11.16
CA PRO A 238 27.13 -15.09 -10.64
C PRO A 238 25.93 -14.13 -10.61
N GLU A 239 26.07 -13.04 -9.82
CA GLU A 239 25.13 -11.93 -9.86
C GLU A 239 25.66 -10.83 -10.79
N VAL A 240 24.72 -10.01 -11.31
CA VAL A 240 25.05 -8.80 -12.06
C VAL A 240 24.69 -7.58 -11.25
N THR A 241 25.33 -6.46 -11.53
CA THR A 241 24.98 -5.17 -10.94
C THR A 241 24.26 -4.33 -11.97
N MET A 242 23.05 -3.88 -11.65
CA MET A 242 22.27 -2.98 -12.51
C MET A 242 22.06 -1.64 -11.82
N THR A 243 21.86 -0.60 -12.62
CA THR A 243 21.39 0.71 -12.13
C THR A 243 19.87 0.73 -12.17
N ALA A 244 19.26 1.07 -11.05
CA ALA A 244 17.80 1.21 -10.91
C ALA A 244 17.47 2.55 -10.29
N LEU A 245 16.23 3.01 -10.45
CA LEU A 245 15.75 4.29 -9.93
C LEU A 245 14.80 4.07 -8.75
N SER A 246 15.13 4.72 -7.64
CA SER A 246 14.26 4.84 -6.48
C SER A 246 13.63 6.23 -6.42
N PRO A 247 12.31 6.36 -6.26
CA PRO A 247 11.67 7.67 -6.20
C PRO A 247 12.04 8.42 -4.93
N VAL A 248 12.24 9.73 -5.06
CA VAL A 248 12.35 10.67 -3.95
C VAL A 248 11.08 11.50 -3.94
N TRP A 249 10.27 11.31 -2.92
CA TRP A 249 8.95 11.95 -2.86
C TRP A 249 9.10 13.44 -2.55
N LEU A 250 8.50 14.26 -3.41
CA LEU A 250 8.44 15.71 -3.28
C LEU A 250 7.00 16.10 -3.00
N ASP A 251 6.79 16.76 -1.85
CA ASP A 251 5.52 17.44 -1.58
C ASP A 251 5.57 18.91 -2.06
N SER A 252 4.50 19.65 -1.86
CA SER A 252 4.40 21.04 -2.27
C SER A 252 5.41 21.97 -1.58
N ARG A 253 6.04 21.49 -0.51
CA ARG A 253 6.99 22.23 0.32
C ARG A 253 8.42 21.83 0.05
N SER A 254 8.71 20.53 0.13
CA SER A 254 10.04 19.96 -0.10
C SER A 254 10.55 20.18 -1.51
N ARG A 255 9.67 20.26 -2.49
CA ARG A 255 9.99 20.51 -3.90
C ARG A 255 10.84 21.77 -4.11
N TYR A 256 10.67 22.76 -3.27
CA TYR A 256 11.36 24.04 -3.37
C TYR A 256 12.61 24.14 -2.47
N LEU A 257 12.96 23.06 -1.77
CA LEU A 257 14.15 23.01 -0.93
C LEU A 257 15.37 22.54 -1.74
N ARG A 258 16.39 23.37 -1.81
CA ARG A 258 17.63 23.04 -2.54
C ARG A 258 18.27 21.74 -2.06
N ASP A 259 18.19 21.45 -0.76
CA ASP A 259 18.80 20.26 -0.16
C ASP A 259 18.19 18.93 -0.65
N MET A 260 17.02 18.97 -1.27
CA MET A 260 16.41 17.78 -1.88
C MET A 260 17.15 17.34 -3.15
N TYR A 261 17.89 18.23 -3.80
CA TYR A 261 18.50 17.99 -5.09
C TYR A 261 20.00 17.89 -4.96
N ARG A 262 20.58 16.83 -5.53
CA ARG A 262 22.01 16.58 -5.51
C ARG A 262 22.51 16.18 -6.90
N PRO A 263 23.77 16.50 -7.26
CA PRO A 263 24.38 16.01 -8.48
C PRO A 263 24.30 14.48 -8.57
N GLY A 264 24.02 13.97 -9.76
CA GLY A 264 23.86 12.57 -10.03
C GLY A 264 22.43 12.04 -9.90
N MET A 265 21.53 12.77 -9.23
CA MET A 265 20.12 12.40 -9.18
C MET A 265 19.45 12.58 -10.54
N VAL A 266 18.37 11.83 -10.75
CA VAL A 266 17.61 11.83 -11.98
C VAL A 266 16.32 12.60 -11.79
N MET A 267 15.98 13.44 -12.77
CA MET A 267 14.70 14.12 -12.84
C MET A 267 13.95 13.73 -14.10
N GLU A 268 12.65 13.58 -13.97
CA GLU A 268 11.76 13.37 -15.11
C GLU A 268 10.71 14.46 -15.15
N GLN A 269 10.42 14.94 -16.34
CA GLN A 269 9.33 15.86 -16.58
C GLN A 269 8.29 15.23 -17.50
N TRP A 270 7.03 15.26 -17.09
CA TRP A 270 5.93 14.84 -17.94
C TRP A 270 5.77 15.78 -19.13
N ASN A 271 5.79 15.23 -20.33
CA ASN A 271 5.55 15.95 -21.57
C ASN A 271 4.16 15.56 -22.12
N PRO A 272 3.17 16.45 -22.07
CA PRO A 272 1.83 16.13 -22.52
C PRO A 272 1.71 15.96 -24.04
N GLU A 273 2.62 16.53 -24.83
CA GLU A 273 2.63 16.40 -26.28
C GLU A 273 3.02 14.99 -26.72
N THR A 274 4.07 14.46 -26.14
CA THR A 274 4.57 13.11 -26.45
C THR A 274 3.95 12.03 -25.57
N ARG A 275 3.23 12.41 -24.50
CA ARG A 275 2.69 11.53 -23.47
C ARG A 275 3.74 10.62 -22.89
N SER A 276 4.91 11.16 -22.63
CA SER A 276 6.05 10.47 -22.07
C SER A 276 6.80 11.38 -21.09
N HIS A 277 7.77 10.81 -20.38
CA HIS A 277 8.63 11.56 -19.50
C HIS A 277 9.97 11.82 -20.17
N ASP A 278 10.39 13.08 -20.17
CA ASP A 278 11.76 13.45 -20.53
C ASP A 278 12.65 13.30 -19.31
N ARG A 279 13.78 12.63 -19.49
CA ARG A 279 14.69 12.28 -18.39
C ARG A 279 15.99 13.05 -18.47
N TYR A 280 16.42 13.53 -17.29
CA TYR A 280 17.63 14.32 -17.10
C TYR A 280 18.41 13.83 -15.89
N VAL A 281 19.72 14.06 -15.91
CA VAL A 281 20.61 13.89 -14.77
C VAL A 281 21.00 15.29 -14.26
N ILE A 282 20.97 15.48 -12.95
CA ILE A 282 21.43 16.72 -12.33
C ILE A 282 22.97 16.73 -12.37
N ASP A 283 23.54 17.65 -13.14
CA ASP A 283 24.99 17.86 -13.19
C ASP A 283 25.47 18.76 -12.06
N ARG A 284 24.69 19.80 -11.75
CA ARG A 284 25.08 20.83 -10.79
C ARG A 284 23.86 21.41 -10.08
N VAL A 285 24.03 21.68 -8.79
CA VAL A 285 23.11 22.48 -7.99
C VAL A 285 23.80 23.77 -7.65
N THR A 286 23.28 24.91 -8.12
CA THR A 286 23.87 26.21 -7.92
C THR A 286 23.14 26.98 -6.82
N ALA A 287 23.83 27.20 -5.69
CA ALA A 287 23.25 27.84 -4.52
C ALA A 287 22.87 29.30 -4.77
N GLN A 288 23.74 30.04 -5.47
CA GLN A 288 23.57 31.47 -5.67
C GLN A 288 22.34 31.83 -6.51
N SER A 289 22.09 31.08 -7.57
CA SER A 289 20.92 31.29 -8.46
C SER A 289 19.73 30.39 -8.10
N HIS A 290 19.87 29.54 -7.11
CA HIS A 290 18.86 28.56 -6.69
C HIS A 290 18.31 27.77 -7.89
N SER A 291 19.26 27.17 -8.63
CA SER A 291 18.96 26.50 -9.89
C SER A 291 19.68 25.15 -10.01
N LEU A 292 19.17 24.35 -10.93
CA LEU A 292 19.72 23.05 -11.31
C LEU A 292 20.22 23.11 -12.75
N THR A 293 21.38 22.54 -13.00
CA THR A 293 21.85 22.27 -14.37
C THR A 293 21.54 20.81 -14.68
N LEU A 294 20.67 20.60 -15.66
CA LEU A 294 20.18 19.29 -16.08
C LEU A 294 20.80 18.89 -17.42
N ARG A 295 21.19 17.63 -17.52
CA ARG A 295 21.78 17.06 -18.75
C ARG A 295 20.87 15.95 -19.28
N ASP A 296 20.54 15.97 -20.57
CA ASP A 296 19.79 14.92 -21.23
C ASP A 296 20.68 13.76 -21.71
N ALA A 297 20.06 12.74 -22.29
CA ALA A 297 20.77 11.56 -22.79
C ALA A 297 21.72 11.87 -23.96
N GLN A 298 21.51 12.97 -24.68
CA GLN A 298 22.35 13.42 -25.77
C GLN A 298 23.50 14.34 -25.32
N GLY A 299 23.58 14.62 -24.01
CA GLY A 299 24.62 15.47 -23.42
C GLY A 299 24.30 16.95 -23.43
N GLU A 300 23.14 17.36 -23.91
CA GLU A 300 22.70 18.75 -23.89
C GLU A 300 22.26 19.15 -22.48
N THR A 301 22.60 20.37 -22.10
CA THR A 301 22.31 20.90 -20.77
C THR A 301 21.31 22.03 -20.82
N GLN A 302 20.53 22.16 -19.75
CA GLN A 302 19.62 23.29 -19.51
C GLN A 302 19.67 23.66 -18.03
N VAL A 303 19.38 24.91 -17.75
CA VAL A 303 19.30 25.42 -16.39
C VAL A 303 17.84 25.63 -16.03
N VAL A 304 17.42 25.06 -14.92
CA VAL A 304 16.05 25.18 -14.40
C VAL A 304 16.11 25.77 -13.00
N ARG A 305 15.31 26.80 -12.72
CA ARG A 305 15.18 27.34 -11.39
C ARG A 305 14.35 26.42 -10.51
N ILE A 306 14.78 26.19 -9.28
CA ILE A 306 14.03 25.35 -8.31
C ILE A 306 12.64 25.92 -8.07
N SER A 307 12.48 27.26 -8.08
CA SER A 307 11.18 27.91 -7.93
C SER A 307 10.17 27.60 -9.06
N SER A 308 10.64 27.16 -10.22
CA SER A 308 9.79 26.80 -11.36
C SER A 308 9.46 25.31 -11.44
N LEU A 309 9.94 24.50 -10.50
CA LEU A 309 9.63 23.07 -10.45
C LEU A 309 8.21 22.86 -9.94
N ASP A 310 7.32 22.41 -10.81
CA ASP A 310 5.94 22.11 -10.50
C ASP A 310 5.71 20.59 -10.35
N SER A 311 4.45 20.17 -10.27
CA SER A 311 4.08 18.76 -10.14
C SER A 311 4.37 17.91 -11.38
N SER A 312 4.74 18.51 -12.51
CA SER A 312 5.18 17.76 -13.70
C SER A 312 6.55 17.14 -13.54
N TRP A 313 7.33 17.59 -12.56
CA TRP A 313 8.66 17.08 -12.27
C TRP A 313 8.64 16.02 -11.17
N SER A 314 9.39 14.94 -11.40
CA SER A 314 9.64 13.88 -10.44
C SER A 314 11.14 13.70 -10.22
N LEU A 315 11.51 13.32 -9.01
CA LEU A 315 12.90 13.16 -8.61
C LEU A 315 13.17 11.70 -8.26
N PHE A 316 14.33 11.19 -8.71
CA PHE A 316 14.76 9.81 -8.47
C PHE A 316 16.22 9.78 -8.05
N ARG A 317 16.54 8.76 -7.26
CA ARG A 317 17.91 8.43 -6.91
C ARG A 317 18.32 7.19 -7.68
N PRO A 318 19.38 7.27 -8.52
CA PRO A 318 19.93 6.08 -9.13
C PRO A 318 20.73 5.29 -8.10
N GLU A 319 20.51 4.00 -8.05
CA GLU A 319 21.19 3.09 -7.15
C GLU A 319 21.72 1.89 -7.92
N LYS A 320 22.91 1.45 -7.57
CA LYS A 320 23.45 0.18 -8.07
C LYS A 320 22.93 -0.95 -7.22
N MET A 321 22.31 -1.91 -7.87
CA MET A 321 21.63 -3.01 -7.23
C MET A 321 22.15 -4.34 -7.76
N PRO A 322 22.59 -5.26 -6.89
CA PRO A 322 22.95 -6.61 -7.31
C PRO A 322 21.68 -7.41 -7.63
N VAL A 323 21.75 -8.17 -8.72
CA VAL A 323 20.64 -9.03 -9.16
C VAL A 323 21.18 -10.41 -9.51
N ALA A 324 20.59 -11.44 -8.94
CA ALA A 324 20.91 -12.84 -9.22
C ALA A 324 19.66 -13.56 -9.74
N ASP A 325 19.86 -14.75 -10.31
CA ASP A 325 18.75 -15.64 -10.62
C ASP A 325 17.97 -15.96 -9.34
N GLY A 326 16.66 -15.86 -9.38
CA GLY A 326 15.78 -16.04 -8.23
C GLY A 326 15.51 -14.74 -7.46
N GLU A 327 16.09 -13.62 -7.86
CA GLU A 327 15.89 -12.34 -7.15
C GLU A 327 14.44 -11.89 -7.14
N ARG A 328 14.03 -11.24 -6.06
CA ARG A 328 12.73 -10.58 -5.93
C ARG A 328 12.91 -9.08 -6.06
N LEU A 329 12.19 -8.48 -7.01
CA LEU A 329 12.22 -7.04 -7.27
C LEU A 329 10.85 -6.43 -7.00
N ARG A 330 10.83 -5.14 -6.64
CA ARG A 330 9.61 -4.37 -6.48
C ARG A 330 9.61 -3.22 -7.48
N VAL A 331 8.49 -3.04 -8.16
CA VAL A 331 8.29 -1.95 -9.12
C VAL A 331 8.05 -0.65 -8.34
N THR A 332 8.76 0.41 -8.70
CA THR A 332 8.62 1.73 -8.08
C THR A 332 7.91 2.74 -8.98
N GLY A 333 7.63 2.37 -10.22
CA GLY A 333 6.94 3.22 -11.19
C GLY A 333 6.71 2.49 -12.50
N LYS A 334 6.29 3.24 -13.51
CA LYS A 334 5.98 2.66 -14.82
C LYS A 334 7.23 2.07 -15.47
N ILE A 335 7.10 0.85 -15.99
CA ILE A 335 8.14 0.18 -16.77
C ILE A 335 7.68 0.08 -18.22
N PRO A 336 8.44 0.58 -19.20
CA PRO A 336 8.06 0.51 -20.60
C PRO A 336 7.81 -0.94 -21.06
N GLY A 337 6.70 -1.16 -21.74
CA GLY A 337 6.34 -2.48 -22.28
C GLY A 337 5.70 -3.44 -21.30
N LEU A 338 5.58 -3.08 -20.01
CA LEU A 338 4.91 -3.89 -19.00
C LEU A 338 3.67 -3.20 -18.44
N ARG A 339 2.66 -3.98 -18.13
CA ARG A 339 1.47 -3.55 -17.40
C ARG A 339 1.66 -3.76 -15.90
N VAL A 340 2.53 -2.94 -15.32
CA VAL A 340 2.83 -2.97 -13.89
C VAL A 340 2.70 -1.58 -13.31
N SER A 341 2.49 -1.52 -12.01
CA SER A 341 2.41 -0.26 -11.26
C SER A 341 3.25 -0.35 -9.99
N GLY A 342 3.51 0.79 -9.38
CA GLY A 342 4.29 0.85 -8.14
C GLY A 342 3.77 -0.12 -7.08
N GLY A 343 4.67 -0.87 -6.49
CA GLY A 343 4.38 -1.90 -5.50
C GLY A 343 4.24 -3.31 -6.05
N ASP A 344 4.07 -3.50 -7.35
CA ASP A 344 4.04 -4.83 -7.96
C ASP A 344 5.39 -5.52 -7.79
N ARG A 345 5.37 -6.84 -7.64
CA ARG A 345 6.59 -7.65 -7.45
C ARG A 345 6.91 -8.42 -8.71
N LEU A 346 8.19 -8.47 -9.03
CA LEU A 346 8.73 -9.25 -10.13
C LEU A 346 9.70 -10.28 -9.57
N GLN A 347 9.65 -11.49 -10.11
CA GLN A 347 10.64 -12.52 -9.80
C GLN A 347 11.58 -12.72 -10.96
N VAL A 348 12.88 -12.64 -10.71
CA VAL A 348 13.91 -12.84 -11.72
C VAL A 348 14.11 -14.33 -11.93
N ALA A 349 13.74 -14.82 -13.11
CA ALA A 349 13.98 -16.21 -13.49
C ALA A 349 15.47 -16.41 -13.86
N SER A 350 16.03 -15.48 -14.64
CA SER A 350 17.43 -15.50 -15.02
C SER A 350 17.93 -14.10 -15.33
N VAL A 351 19.20 -13.87 -15.13
CA VAL A 351 19.84 -12.57 -15.40
C VAL A 351 21.20 -12.77 -16.07
N SER A 352 21.50 -11.90 -17.03
CA SER A 352 22.81 -11.75 -17.65
C SER A 352 23.25 -10.29 -17.59
N GLU A 353 24.44 -9.97 -18.08
CA GLU A 353 24.92 -8.58 -18.09
C GLU A 353 24.04 -7.63 -18.92
N ASP A 354 23.35 -8.14 -19.92
CA ASP A 354 22.57 -7.33 -20.86
C ASP A 354 21.07 -7.34 -20.58
N ALA A 355 20.53 -8.45 -20.07
CA ALA A 355 19.11 -8.64 -19.92
C ALA A 355 18.74 -9.55 -18.75
N MET A 356 17.55 -9.39 -18.27
CA MET A 356 16.93 -10.30 -17.29
C MET A 356 15.57 -10.77 -17.77
N THR A 357 15.24 -12.01 -17.43
CA THR A 357 13.92 -12.59 -17.64
C THR A 357 13.19 -12.57 -16.32
N VAL A 358 12.01 -11.95 -16.29
CA VAL A 358 11.20 -11.77 -15.08
C VAL A 358 9.82 -12.39 -15.23
N VAL A 359 9.34 -12.98 -14.14
CA VAL A 359 7.95 -13.42 -14.02
C VAL A 359 7.13 -12.24 -13.50
N VAL A 360 6.11 -11.88 -14.27
CA VAL A 360 5.24 -10.72 -13.98
C VAL A 360 3.88 -11.22 -13.48
N PRO A 361 3.33 -10.69 -12.39
CA PRO A 361 2.02 -11.09 -11.91
C PRO A 361 0.94 -10.90 -12.97
N GLY A 362 0.08 -11.91 -13.15
CA GLY A 362 -1.02 -11.87 -14.11
C GLY A 362 -0.62 -12.04 -15.58
N ARG A 363 0.64 -12.32 -15.86
CA ARG A 363 1.14 -12.59 -17.20
C ARG A 363 1.58 -14.06 -17.30
N ALA A 364 1.09 -14.77 -18.32
CA ALA A 364 1.39 -16.19 -18.50
C ALA A 364 2.86 -16.44 -18.91
N GLU A 365 3.43 -15.55 -19.71
CA GLU A 365 4.80 -15.68 -20.21
C GLU A 365 5.75 -14.72 -19.49
N PRO A 366 7.01 -15.12 -19.22
CA PRO A 366 8.02 -14.21 -18.69
C PRO A 366 8.29 -13.04 -19.64
N ALA A 367 8.65 -11.91 -19.06
CA ALA A 367 9.07 -10.75 -19.82
C ALA A 367 10.58 -10.58 -19.76
N THR A 368 11.15 -10.01 -20.81
CA THR A 368 12.58 -9.67 -20.86
C THR A 368 12.75 -8.18 -20.65
N LEU A 369 13.59 -7.81 -19.69
CA LEU A 369 13.94 -6.43 -19.37
C LEU A 369 15.44 -6.19 -19.57
N PRO A 370 15.84 -4.98 -19.99
CA PRO A 370 17.26 -4.65 -20.09
C PRO A 370 17.89 -4.52 -18.69
N VAL A 371 19.12 -4.94 -18.57
CA VAL A 371 19.97 -4.64 -17.41
C VAL A 371 20.70 -3.34 -17.69
N ALA A 372 20.26 -2.27 -17.03
CA ALA A 372 20.78 -0.93 -17.28
C ALA A 372 22.07 -0.69 -16.47
N ASP A 373 23.02 0.00 -17.10
CA ASP A 373 24.25 0.50 -16.47
C ASP A 373 24.31 2.03 -16.41
N SER A 374 23.28 2.70 -16.93
CA SER A 374 23.18 4.15 -17.04
C SER A 374 21.90 4.69 -16.36
N PRO A 375 21.96 5.87 -15.71
CA PRO A 375 20.79 6.53 -15.18
C PRO A 375 19.70 6.81 -16.22
N PHE A 376 20.07 7.04 -17.47
CA PHE A 376 19.14 7.37 -18.55
C PHE A 376 18.27 6.18 -18.98
N THR A 377 18.78 4.97 -18.83
CA THR A 377 18.08 3.73 -19.20
C THR A 377 17.61 2.93 -17.99
N ALA A 378 17.91 3.38 -16.79
CA ALA A 378 17.58 2.69 -15.56
C ALA A 378 16.07 2.53 -15.37
N LEU A 379 15.65 1.36 -14.93
CA LEU A 379 14.26 1.04 -14.66
C LEU A 379 13.87 1.43 -13.23
N LYS A 380 12.60 1.71 -13.03
CA LYS A 380 12.01 2.04 -11.72
C LYS A 380 11.76 0.76 -10.94
N LEU A 381 12.83 0.25 -10.37
CA LEU A 381 12.86 -1.00 -9.61
C LEU A 381 13.68 -0.80 -8.33
N GLU A 382 13.36 -1.60 -7.33
CA GLU A 382 14.15 -1.75 -6.12
C GLU A 382 14.16 -3.22 -5.68
N ASN A 383 15.05 -3.58 -4.76
CA ASN A 383 15.04 -4.92 -4.18
C ASN A 383 13.73 -5.14 -3.42
N GLY A 384 13.12 -6.30 -3.60
CA GLY A 384 11.79 -6.62 -3.08
C GLY A 384 11.77 -7.61 -1.92
N TRP A 385 12.91 -7.99 -1.34
CA TRP A 385 12.95 -8.96 -0.25
C TRP A 385 12.38 -8.40 1.06
N VAL A 386 12.64 -7.13 1.35
CA VAL A 386 12.21 -6.48 2.60
C VAL A 386 11.27 -5.33 2.29
N GLU A 387 10.17 -5.27 3.03
CA GLU A 387 9.15 -4.23 2.87
C GLU A 387 8.95 -3.43 4.16
N THR A 388 8.33 -2.27 4.01
CA THR A 388 7.85 -1.48 5.14
C THR A 388 6.57 -2.10 5.70
N PRO A 389 6.38 -2.17 7.03
CA PRO A 389 5.09 -2.54 7.61
C PRO A 389 3.96 -1.65 7.08
N GLY A 390 2.83 -2.27 6.77
CA GLY A 390 1.67 -1.58 6.23
C GLY A 390 1.41 -1.80 4.75
N HIS A 391 2.35 -2.37 4.00
CA HIS A 391 2.08 -2.86 2.65
C HIS A 391 1.19 -4.10 2.71
N SER A 392 0.19 -4.16 1.83
CA SER A 392 -0.63 -5.36 1.72
C SER A 392 0.20 -6.53 1.22
N VAL A 393 0.08 -7.67 1.89
CA VAL A 393 0.66 -8.94 1.47
C VAL A 393 -0.45 -9.97 1.32
N SER A 394 -0.17 -11.05 0.62
CA SER A 394 -1.12 -12.16 0.46
C SER A 394 -1.57 -12.70 1.83
N ASP A 395 -2.84 -13.04 1.96
CA ASP A 395 -3.40 -13.62 3.18
C ASP A 395 -2.84 -15.00 3.51
N SER A 396 -2.17 -15.65 2.54
CA SER A 396 -1.47 -16.92 2.72
C SER A 396 0.00 -16.77 3.11
N ALA A 397 0.54 -15.56 3.13
CA ALA A 397 1.94 -15.32 3.43
C ALA A 397 2.24 -15.29 4.92
N THR A 398 3.38 -15.86 5.31
CA THR A 398 3.98 -15.62 6.62
C THR A 398 4.80 -14.35 6.59
N VAL A 399 4.56 -13.46 7.54
CA VAL A 399 5.28 -12.20 7.70
C VAL A 399 6.39 -12.36 8.73
N PHE A 400 7.63 -12.13 8.29
CA PHE A 400 8.82 -12.13 9.14
C PHE A 400 9.18 -10.68 9.44
N ALA A 401 8.84 -10.21 10.62
CA ALA A 401 9.01 -8.80 10.98
C ALA A 401 10.01 -8.61 12.10
N SER A 402 10.90 -7.64 11.98
CA SER A 402 11.76 -7.22 13.08
C SER A 402 11.27 -5.90 13.65
N VAL A 403 11.16 -5.85 14.97
CA VAL A 403 10.70 -4.67 15.71
C VAL A 403 11.63 -4.35 16.87
N THR A 404 11.75 -3.06 17.14
CA THR A 404 12.44 -2.56 18.33
C THR A 404 11.43 -1.98 19.32
N GLN A 405 11.88 -1.68 20.53
CA GLN A 405 11.03 -1.03 21.53
C GLN A 405 10.39 0.26 21.01
N MET A 406 11.14 1.05 20.26
CA MET A 406 10.67 2.32 19.71
C MET A 406 9.67 2.14 18.56
N ALA A 407 9.76 1.03 17.83
CA ALA A 407 8.91 0.72 16.70
C ALA A 407 7.67 -0.12 17.08
N MET A 408 7.53 -0.53 18.34
CA MET A 408 6.35 -1.25 18.86
C MET A 408 5.19 -0.30 19.17
N ASP A 409 4.94 0.64 18.30
CA ASP A 409 3.79 1.54 18.40
C ASP A 409 2.54 0.97 17.69
N ASN A 410 1.40 1.62 17.91
CA ASN A 410 0.15 1.19 17.29
C ASN A 410 0.19 1.23 15.77
N ALA A 411 0.90 2.18 15.18
CA ALA A 411 1.01 2.29 13.72
C ALA A 411 1.74 1.08 13.13
N THR A 412 2.84 0.67 13.73
CA THR A 412 3.59 -0.53 13.31
C THR A 412 2.76 -1.80 13.49
N LEU A 413 2.11 -1.97 14.64
CA LEU A 413 1.26 -3.13 14.91
C LEU A 413 0.05 -3.19 13.97
N ASN A 414 -0.58 -2.05 13.70
CA ASN A 414 -1.66 -1.97 12.70
C ASN A 414 -1.16 -2.34 11.31
N GLY A 415 0.04 -1.91 10.95
CA GLY A 415 0.66 -2.28 9.68
C GLY A 415 0.89 -3.78 9.55
N LEU A 416 1.39 -4.43 10.59
CA LEU A 416 1.58 -5.88 10.64
C LEU A 416 0.25 -6.65 10.64
N ALA A 417 -0.79 -6.07 11.20
CA ALA A 417 -2.12 -6.68 11.28
C ALA A 417 -2.91 -6.61 9.97
N ARG A 418 -2.45 -5.83 8.98
CA ARG A 418 -3.20 -5.58 7.74
C ARG A 418 -3.42 -6.81 6.88
N SER A 419 -2.42 -7.67 6.81
CA SER A 419 -2.44 -8.80 5.89
C SER A 419 -1.44 -9.87 6.33
N GLY A 420 -1.52 -11.02 5.68
CA GLY A 420 -0.71 -12.18 6.00
C GLY A 420 -1.49 -13.22 6.79
N ARG A 421 -1.03 -14.47 6.72
CA ARG A 421 -1.61 -15.60 7.46
C ARG A 421 -1.24 -15.55 8.94
N ASP A 422 0.04 -15.35 9.21
CA ASP A 422 0.64 -15.30 10.54
C ASP A 422 1.88 -14.40 10.54
N VAL A 423 2.32 -14.01 11.73
CA VAL A 423 3.48 -13.13 11.90
C VAL A 423 4.50 -13.83 12.78
N ARG A 424 5.76 -13.84 12.33
CA ARG A 424 6.92 -14.16 13.15
C ARG A 424 7.59 -12.85 13.53
N LEU A 425 7.53 -12.52 14.80
CA LEU A 425 7.98 -11.22 15.32
C LEU A 425 9.32 -11.36 16.02
N TYR A 426 10.36 -10.85 15.39
CA TYR A 426 11.74 -10.82 15.92
C TYR A 426 11.92 -9.50 16.67
N SER A 427 11.86 -9.58 18.00
CA SER A 427 11.79 -8.41 18.89
C SER A 427 13.09 -8.17 19.61
N SER A 428 13.45 -6.90 19.77
CA SER A 428 14.54 -6.47 20.65
C SER A 428 14.17 -6.52 22.14
N LEU A 429 12.88 -6.57 22.45
CA LEU A 429 12.36 -6.72 23.80
C LEU A 429 12.36 -8.20 24.21
N ASP A 430 12.31 -8.45 25.53
CA ASP A 430 12.07 -9.78 26.02
C ASP A 430 10.69 -10.33 25.58
N GLU A 431 10.54 -11.63 25.63
CA GLU A 431 9.33 -12.31 25.16
C GLU A 431 8.08 -11.83 25.92
N THR A 432 8.18 -11.69 27.25
CA THR A 432 7.06 -11.28 28.10
C THR A 432 6.56 -9.88 27.74
N ARG A 433 7.46 -8.92 27.61
CA ARG A 433 7.09 -7.53 27.24
C ARG A 433 6.50 -7.44 25.83
N THR A 434 7.05 -8.20 24.90
CA THR A 434 6.53 -8.28 23.54
C THR A 434 5.13 -8.87 23.53
N ALA A 435 4.93 -9.98 24.26
CA ALA A 435 3.64 -10.63 24.38
C ALA A 435 2.58 -9.71 25.02
N GLU A 436 2.94 -8.97 26.05
CA GLU A 436 2.03 -8.01 26.70
C GLU A 436 1.58 -6.91 25.72
N LYS A 437 2.50 -6.38 24.91
CA LYS A 437 2.16 -5.35 23.92
C LYS A 437 1.26 -5.89 22.81
N LEU A 438 1.55 -7.09 22.30
CA LEU A 438 0.72 -7.74 21.28
C LEU A 438 -0.66 -8.12 21.80
N ALA A 439 -0.76 -8.59 23.05
CA ALA A 439 -2.03 -8.98 23.66
C ALA A 439 -3.03 -7.83 23.77
N ARG A 440 -2.55 -6.59 23.79
CA ARG A 440 -3.40 -5.39 23.79
C ARG A 440 -3.96 -5.06 22.41
N HIS A 441 -3.41 -5.67 21.36
CA HIS A 441 -3.86 -5.44 19.99
C HIS A 441 -4.89 -6.51 19.61
N PRO A 442 -6.11 -6.12 19.18
CA PRO A 442 -7.20 -7.08 18.95
C PRO A 442 -6.98 -8.04 17.79
N SER A 443 -6.04 -7.74 16.90
CA SER A 443 -5.80 -8.51 15.67
C SER A 443 -4.80 -9.66 15.82
N PHE A 444 -4.17 -9.81 17.00
CA PHE A 444 -3.15 -10.84 17.21
C PHE A 444 -3.53 -11.83 18.30
N THR A 445 -3.20 -13.10 18.04
CA THR A 445 -3.15 -14.15 19.05
C THR A 445 -1.70 -14.57 19.21
N VAL A 446 -1.15 -14.42 20.42
CA VAL A 446 0.24 -14.79 20.69
C VAL A 446 0.34 -16.32 20.79
N VAL A 447 1.27 -16.89 20.01
CA VAL A 447 1.55 -18.33 19.96
C VAL A 447 2.96 -18.58 20.47
N SER A 448 3.12 -19.47 21.43
CA SER A 448 4.42 -19.85 21.94
C SER A 448 5.15 -20.77 20.95
N GLU A 449 6.44 -20.47 20.69
CA GLU A 449 7.29 -21.30 19.82
C GLU A 449 7.47 -22.72 20.37
N GLN A 450 7.40 -22.91 21.70
CA GLN A 450 7.55 -24.19 22.36
C GLN A 450 6.41 -25.18 22.08
N ILE A 451 5.25 -24.72 21.64
CA ILE A 451 4.09 -25.55 21.28
C ILE A 451 4.25 -26.19 19.90
N LYS A 452 5.06 -25.59 19.03
CA LYS A 452 5.30 -26.09 17.65
C LYS A 452 6.34 -27.21 17.57
N ALA A 453 7.07 -27.50 18.63
CA ALA A 453 8.12 -28.53 18.69
C ALA A 453 7.62 -29.91 19.15
N ARG A 454 6.28 -30.14 19.26
CA ARG A 454 5.69 -31.43 19.62
C ARG A 454 4.89 -32.04 18.47
#